data_9b615e1e7c69692277822fcff8cb6651
#
_entry.id   9b615e1e7c69692277822fcff8cb6651
#
_cell.length_a   1.000
_cell.length_b   1.000
_cell.length_c   1.000
_cell.angle_alpha   90.00
_cell.angle_beta   90.00
_cell.angle_gamma   90.00
#
_symmetry.space_group_name_H-M   'P 1'
#
loop_
_entity.id
_entity.type
_entity.pdbx_description
1 polymer ?
#
loop_
_entity_poly.entity_id
_entity_poly.type
_entity_poly.pdbx_seq_one_letter_code
_entity_poly.pdbx_strand_id
1 'polypeptide(L)'
;MKKGVKKAVKITAIALGSLAALILGAIALTVNYIVTPEKVTPVVNKVASQYIDADVEIGRVDFTFFSSFPHFSVVIDSLAITPSWTPEPFVRLSRAEISVSPLLYLSGGKVRVSRVKLDDPNIYMYVDTLGRSVLSIFRTSDNEADTSRIELDMAVKMLAIDRGRVVVDDRSNSFYASTDSIDIKLAGIVSERFSAVKAKVDFRDLLAWQSGRLLMSRLSLDINSQIRYNHDSLRLDIDTARFHFGG
;
A
#
# COMPACT_ATOMS: atom_id res chain seq x y z
N MET A 1 18.16 -54.89 -1.69
CA MET A 1 17.28 -54.03 -0.82
C MET A 1 17.17 -52.54 -1.23
N LYS A 2 18.14 -51.93 -1.93
CA LYS A 2 18.12 -50.46 -2.23
C LYS A 2 17.17 -50.01 -3.34
N LYS A 3 16.72 -50.87 -4.27
CA LYS A 3 15.83 -50.49 -5.40
C LYS A 3 14.34 -50.33 -4.97
N GLY A 4 13.84 -51.15 -4.03
CA GLY A 4 12.47 -51.08 -3.54
C GLY A 4 12.16 -49.82 -2.72
N VAL A 5 13.11 -49.39 -1.88
CA VAL A 5 12.96 -48.22 -1.07
C VAL A 5 12.89 -46.91 -1.91
N LYS A 6 13.71 -46.79 -2.95
CA LYS A 6 13.66 -45.66 -3.89
C LYS A 6 12.34 -45.59 -4.67
N LYS A 7 11.74 -46.75 -4.98
CA LYS A 7 10.42 -46.78 -5.68
C LYS A 7 9.29 -46.41 -4.75
N ALA A 8 9.33 -46.89 -3.50
CA ALA A 8 8.37 -46.53 -2.47
C ALA A 8 8.43 -45.01 -2.16
N VAL A 9 9.62 -44.44 -1.96
CA VAL A 9 9.81 -43.00 -1.72
C VAL A 9 9.32 -42.17 -2.90
N LYS A 10 9.54 -42.56 -4.12
CA LYS A 10 8.98 -41.84 -5.29
C LYS A 10 7.45 -41.88 -5.33
N ILE A 11 6.84 -43.02 -5.08
CA ILE A 11 5.39 -43.18 -5.07
C ILE A 11 4.78 -42.33 -3.95
N THR A 12 5.37 -42.34 -2.78
CA THR A 12 4.90 -41.49 -1.63
C THR A 12 5.06 -40.00 -1.92
N ALA A 13 6.16 -39.58 -2.54
CA ALA A 13 6.38 -38.19 -2.94
C ALA A 13 5.39 -37.72 -4.01
N ILE A 14 5.06 -38.57 -4.98
CA ILE A 14 4.04 -38.28 -6.01
C ILE A 14 2.64 -38.21 -5.38
N ALA A 15 2.29 -39.14 -4.48
CA ALA A 15 1.02 -39.14 -3.79
C ALA A 15 0.84 -37.90 -2.89
N LEU A 16 1.88 -37.53 -2.14
CA LEU A 16 1.87 -36.28 -1.34
C LEU A 16 1.79 -35.03 -2.23
N GLY A 17 2.52 -35.00 -3.34
CA GLY A 17 2.47 -33.89 -4.30
C GLY A 17 1.08 -33.75 -4.97
N SER A 18 0.46 -34.87 -5.36
CA SER A 18 -0.89 -34.85 -5.94
C SER A 18 -1.97 -34.45 -4.92
N LEU A 19 -1.84 -34.90 -3.67
CA LEU A 19 -2.75 -34.48 -2.59
C LEU A 19 -2.60 -32.99 -2.29
N ALA A 20 -1.38 -32.49 -2.22
CA ALA A 20 -1.13 -31.06 -2.05
C ALA A 20 -1.70 -30.22 -3.21
N ALA A 21 -1.51 -30.69 -4.46
CA ALA A 21 -2.08 -30.04 -5.64
C ALA A 21 -3.62 -30.06 -5.65
N LEU A 22 -4.25 -31.14 -5.20
CA LEU A 22 -5.69 -31.24 -5.05
C LEU A 22 -6.23 -30.28 -3.98
N ILE A 23 -5.56 -30.19 -2.83
CA ILE A 23 -5.92 -29.26 -1.75
C ILE A 23 -5.79 -27.83 -2.23
N LEU A 24 -4.68 -27.48 -2.89
CA LEU A 24 -4.46 -26.15 -3.45
C LEU A 24 -5.49 -25.81 -4.54
N GLY A 25 -5.81 -26.78 -5.40
CA GLY A 25 -6.86 -26.64 -6.41
C GLY A 25 -8.26 -26.42 -5.79
N ALA A 26 -8.59 -27.17 -4.75
CA ALA A 26 -9.84 -27.01 -4.03
C ALA A 26 -9.92 -25.65 -3.33
N ILE A 27 -8.85 -25.21 -2.68
CA ILE A 27 -8.76 -23.88 -2.07
C ILE A 27 -8.93 -22.80 -3.13
N ALA A 28 -8.25 -22.91 -4.27
CA ALA A 28 -8.33 -21.95 -5.37
C ALA A 28 -9.75 -21.86 -5.96
N LEU A 29 -10.42 -23.01 -6.16
CA LEU A 29 -11.80 -23.05 -6.63
C LEU A 29 -12.75 -22.45 -5.59
N THR A 30 -12.56 -22.75 -4.30
CA THR A 30 -13.37 -22.22 -3.22
C THR A 30 -13.21 -20.72 -3.10
N VAL A 31 -11.99 -20.20 -3.17
CA VAL A 31 -11.71 -18.76 -3.15
C VAL A 31 -12.34 -18.06 -4.36
N ASN A 32 -12.18 -18.61 -5.56
CA ASN A 32 -12.78 -18.05 -6.78
C ASN A 32 -14.31 -18.06 -6.78
N TYR A 33 -14.93 -19.02 -6.08
CA TYR A 33 -16.40 -19.15 -6.01
C TYR A 33 -17.00 -18.32 -4.86
N ILE A 34 -16.30 -18.19 -3.74
CA ILE A 34 -16.78 -17.47 -2.54
C ILE A 34 -16.43 -15.98 -2.61
N VAL A 35 -15.26 -15.65 -3.17
CA VAL A 35 -14.73 -14.28 -3.23
C VAL A 35 -14.98 -13.72 -4.62
N THR A 36 -16.21 -13.34 -4.91
CA THR A 36 -16.57 -12.68 -6.17
C THR A 36 -16.51 -11.16 -6.02
N PRO A 37 -16.20 -10.42 -7.09
CA PRO A 37 -16.18 -8.94 -7.06
C PRO A 37 -17.45 -8.34 -6.47
N GLU A 38 -18.64 -8.94 -6.76
CA GLU A 38 -19.91 -8.46 -6.26
C GLU A 38 -20.04 -8.53 -4.72
N LYS A 39 -19.37 -9.48 -4.08
CA LYS A 39 -19.40 -9.65 -2.61
C LYS A 39 -18.38 -8.78 -1.91
N VAL A 40 -17.30 -8.45 -2.59
CA VAL A 40 -16.17 -7.77 -1.96
C VAL A 40 -16.23 -6.26 -2.16
N THR A 41 -16.70 -5.79 -3.30
CA THR A 41 -16.88 -4.35 -3.53
C THR A 41 -17.67 -3.68 -2.38
N PRO A 42 -18.80 -4.22 -1.89
CA PRO A 42 -19.49 -3.64 -0.73
C PRO A 42 -18.67 -3.64 0.56
N VAL A 43 -17.82 -4.66 0.77
CA VAL A 43 -16.94 -4.72 1.95
C VAL A 43 -15.85 -3.66 1.86
N VAL A 44 -15.21 -3.51 0.70
CA VAL A 44 -14.19 -2.48 0.46
C VAL A 44 -14.80 -1.08 0.63
N ASN A 45 -15.98 -0.84 0.06
CA ASN A 45 -16.69 0.43 0.22
C ASN A 45 -17.05 0.71 1.68
N LYS A 46 -17.51 -0.31 2.42
CA LYS A 46 -17.79 -0.17 3.85
C LYS A 46 -16.54 0.18 4.64
N VAL A 47 -15.43 -0.51 4.39
CA VAL A 47 -14.14 -0.20 5.04
C VAL A 47 -13.69 1.22 4.68
N ALA A 48 -13.72 1.59 3.40
CA ALA A 48 -13.35 2.93 2.96
C ALA A 48 -14.17 4.00 3.70
N SER A 49 -15.50 3.86 3.76
CA SER A 49 -16.38 4.83 4.43
C SER A 49 -16.21 4.91 5.96
N GLN A 50 -15.64 3.89 6.59
CA GLN A 50 -15.32 3.93 8.04
C GLN A 50 -14.11 4.83 8.35
N TYR A 51 -13.14 4.89 7.43
CA TYR A 51 -11.86 5.57 7.66
C TYR A 51 -11.71 6.86 6.87
N ILE A 52 -12.54 7.08 5.83
CA ILE A 52 -12.40 8.20 4.90
C ILE A 52 -13.73 8.96 4.80
N ASP A 53 -13.66 10.26 5.00
CA ASP A 53 -14.79 11.21 4.84
C ASP A 53 -14.68 11.92 3.48
N ALA A 54 -14.83 11.13 2.42
CA ALA A 54 -14.78 11.59 1.04
C ALA A 54 -15.58 10.63 0.14
N ASP A 55 -15.88 11.06 -1.06
CA ASP A 55 -16.41 10.18 -2.09
C ASP A 55 -15.30 9.26 -2.59
N VAL A 56 -15.56 7.94 -2.60
CA VAL A 56 -14.61 6.91 -2.99
C VAL A 56 -15.18 6.15 -4.17
N GLU A 57 -14.63 6.41 -5.34
CA GLU A 57 -14.96 5.68 -6.57
C GLU A 57 -13.98 4.52 -6.74
N ILE A 58 -14.49 3.31 -6.75
CA ILE A 58 -13.73 2.08 -6.95
C ILE A 58 -14.21 1.42 -8.23
N GLY A 59 -13.29 1.16 -9.15
CA GLY A 59 -13.57 0.41 -10.35
C GLY A 59 -13.69 -1.08 -10.07
N ARG A 60 -12.91 -1.90 -10.79
CA ARG A 60 -12.96 -3.35 -10.61
C ARG A 60 -12.08 -3.79 -9.44
N VAL A 61 -12.59 -4.71 -8.64
CA VAL A 61 -11.84 -5.37 -7.57
C VAL A 61 -11.63 -6.83 -7.95
N ASP A 62 -10.38 -7.26 -8.02
CA ASP A 62 -9.98 -8.64 -8.30
C ASP A 62 -9.16 -9.21 -7.14
N PHE A 63 -9.08 -10.54 -7.10
CA PHE A 63 -8.27 -11.26 -6.11
C PHE A 63 -7.24 -12.11 -6.81
N THR A 64 -6.01 -12.07 -6.32
CA THR A 64 -4.95 -12.95 -6.81
C THR A 64 -4.37 -13.74 -5.64
N PHE A 65 -4.27 -15.07 -5.83
CA PHE A 65 -3.66 -15.97 -4.87
C PHE A 65 -2.34 -16.53 -5.40
N PHE A 66 -2.34 -16.98 -6.66
CA PHE A 66 -1.19 -17.68 -7.21
C PHE A 66 0.02 -16.80 -7.49
N SER A 67 -0.18 -15.55 -7.89
CA SER A 67 0.91 -14.61 -8.17
C SER A 67 1.58 -14.07 -6.91
N SER A 68 0.90 -14.16 -5.77
CA SER A 68 1.37 -13.62 -4.48
C SER A 68 1.51 -14.68 -3.39
N PHE A 69 1.45 -15.98 -3.75
CA PHE A 69 1.57 -17.08 -2.79
C PHE A 69 2.78 -16.91 -1.84
N PRO A 70 2.65 -17.10 -0.52
CA PRO A 70 1.47 -17.56 0.23
C PRO A 70 0.51 -16.44 0.69
N HIS A 71 0.55 -15.28 0.09
CA HIS A 71 -0.30 -14.12 0.43
C HIS A 71 -1.49 -14.04 -0.52
N PHE A 72 -2.58 -13.46 -0.05
CA PHE A 72 -3.66 -13.00 -0.91
C PHE A 72 -3.41 -11.56 -1.30
N SER A 73 -3.65 -11.21 -2.55
CA SER A 73 -3.65 -9.82 -2.99
C SER A 73 -5.05 -9.42 -3.45
N VAL A 74 -5.51 -8.30 -2.92
CA VAL A 74 -6.64 -7.55 -3.45
C VAL A 74 -6.08 -6.59 -4.47
N VAL A 75 -6.60 -6.64 -5.68
CA VAL A 75 -6.24 -5.75 -6.78
C VAL A 75 -7.44 -4.87 -7.07
N ILE A 76 -7.23 -3.57 -7.02
CA ILE A 76 -8.23 -2.55 -7.34
C ILE A 76 -7.77 -1.86 -8.62
N ASP A 77 -8.51 -2.04 -9.71
CA ASP A 77 -8.27 -1.32 -10.95
C ASP A 77 -9.12 -0.05 -10.94
N SER A 78 -8.50 1.09 -11.00
CA SER A 78 -9.08 2.42 -10.89
C SER A 78 -9.66 2.74 -9.50
N LEU A 79 -9.01 3.67 -8.81
CA LEU A 79 -9.48 4.25 -7.56
C LEU A 79 -9.41 5.77 -7.65
N ALA A 80 -10.47 6.45 -7.24
CA ALA A 80 -10.46 7.88 -6.99
C ALA A 80 -11.05 8.20 -5.62
N ILE A 81 -10.43 9.14 -4.90
CA ILE A 81 -10.89 9.63 -3.60
C ILE A 81 -11.07 11.14 -3.72
N THR A 82 -12.30 11.63 -3.63
CA THR A 82 -12.64 13.03 -3.88
C THR A 82 -13.34 13.61 -2.66
N PRO A 83 -12.66 14.45 -1.85
CA PRO A 83 -13.33 15.21 -0.83
C PRO A 83 -14.36 16.18 -1.45
N SER A 84 -15.53 16.34 -0.84
CA SER A 84 -16.63 17.16 -1.38
C SER A 84 -16.30 18.65 -1.55
N TRP A 85 -15.23 19.12 -0.93
CA TRP A 85 -14.83 20.54 -0.87
C TRP A 85 -13.55 20.83 -1.68
N THR A 86 -12.98 19.84 -2.36
CA THR A 86 -11.78 20.03 -3.20
C THR A 86 -12.15 20.12 -4.67
N PRO A 87 -11.39 20.89 -5.49
CA PRO A 87 -11.64 21.00 -6.94
C PRO A 87 -11.22 19.75 -7.72
N GLU A 88 -10.29 18.99 -7.16
CA GLU A 88 -9.65 17.82 -7.78
C GLU A 88 -9.68 16.63 -6.81
N PRO A 89 -9.68 15.39 -7.30
CA PRO A 89 -9.49 14.22 -6.45
C PRO A 89 -8.20 14.30 -5.65
N PHE A 90 -8.27 14.00 -4.36
CA PHE A 90 -7.09 13.86 -3.51
C PHE A 90 -6.16 12.77 -4.02
N VAL A 91 -6.72 11.62 -4.39
CA VAL A 91 -5.98 10.50 -4.98
C VAL A 91 -6.73 9.98 -6.18
N ARG A 92 -6.01 9.77 -7.27
CA ARG A 92 -6.47 8.97 -8.41
C ARG A 92 -5.34 8.04 -8.82
N LEU A 93 -5.64 6.76 -8.99
CA LEU A 93 -4.63 5.78 -9.42
C LEU A 93 -5.23 4.78 -10.41
N SER A 94 -4.39 4.19 -11.25
CA SER A 94 -4.82 3.20 -12.23
C SER A 94 -4.94 1.81 -11.61
N ARG A 95 -4.07 1.49 -10.64
CA ARG A 95 -4.08 0.17 -9.99
C ARG A 95 -3.48 0.24 -8.58
N ALA A 96 -4.17 -0.38 -7.63
CA ALA A 96 -3.64 -0.69 -6.31
C ALA A 96 -3.60 -2.21 -6.10
N GLU A 97 -2.49 -2.72 -5.58
CA GLU A 97 -2.37 -4.10 -5.13
C GLU A 97 -2.05 -4.12 -3.63
N ILE A 98 -2.92 -4.74 -2.85
CA ILE A 98 -2.81 -4.83 -1.40
C ILE A 98 -2.69 -6.29 -1.04
N SER A 99 -1.51 -6.72 -0.56
CA SER A 99 -1.29 -8.09 -0.11
C SER A 99 -1.60 -8.24 1.37
N VAL A 100 -2.42 -9.21 1.69
CA VAL A 100 -2.85 -9.53 3.05
C VAL A 100 -2.43 -10.94 3.44
N SER A 101 -2.25 -11.19 4.73
CA SER A 101 -1.92 -12.53 5.26
C SER A 101 -3.20 -13.25 5.71
N PRO A 102 -3.64 -14.30 5.01
CA PRO A 102 -4.88 -14.99 5.33
C PRO A 102 -4.81 -15.81 6.64
N LEU A 103 -3.62 -16.31 6.98
CA LEU A 103 -3.43 -17.15 8.16
C LEU A 103 -3.75 -16.40 9.47
N LEU A 104 -3.53 -15.10 9.49
CA LEU A 104 -3.80 -14.26 10.65
C LEU A 104 -5.28 -13.94 10.80
N TYR A 105 -6.02 -13.82 9.69
CA TYR A 105 -7.47 -13.69 9.74
C TYR A 105 -8.13 -14.91 10.37
N LEU A 106 -7.64 -16.12 10.02
CA LEU A 106 -8.16 -17.39 10.55
C LEU A 106 -7.81 -17.58 12.06
N SER A 107 -6.77 -16.95 12.55
CA SER A 107 -6.30 -17.11 13.94
C SER A 107 -6.75 -16.02 14.92
N GLY A 108 -7.23 -14.85 14.43
CA GLY A 108 -7.55 -13.75 15.33
C GLY A 108 -8.48 -12.67 14.80
N GLY A 109 -9.08 -12.87 13.62
CA GLY A 109 -10.03 -11.90 13.05
C GLY A 109 -9.45 -10.58 12.55
N LYS A 110 -8.12 -10.39 12.67
CA LYS A 110 -7.43 -9.17 12.20
C LYS A 110 -6.87 -9.35 10.80
N VAL A 111 -7.10 -8.36 9.94
CA VAL A 111 -6.53 -8.34 8.59
C VAL A 111 -5.16 -7.65 8.65
N ARG A 112 -4.10 -8.42 8.38
CA ARG A 112 -2.74 -7.86 8.33
C ARG A 112 -2.33 -7.55 6.90
N VAL A 113 -2.13 -6.25 6.62
CA VAL A 113 -1.58 -5.76 5.36
C VAL A 113 -0.07 -5.89 5.40
N SER A 114 0.51 -6.61 4.42
CA SER A 114 1.95 -6.85 4.35
C SER A 114 2.64 -6.12 3.20
N ARG A 115 1.94 -5.86 2.11
CA ARG A 115 2.45 -5.16 0.94
C ARG A 115 1.38 -4.25 0.36
N VAL A 116 1.81 -3.06 -0.06
CA VAL A 116 1.00 -2.11 -0.83
C VAL A 116 1.79 -1.71 -2.07
N LYS A 117 1.19 -1.84 -3.24
CA LYS A 117 1.73 -1.35 -4.50
C LYS A 117 0.70 -0.47 -5.17
N LEU A 118 1.13 0.71 -5.61
CA LEU A 118 0.31 1.69 -6.31
C LEU A 118 0.95 1.98 -7.67
N ASP A 119 0.19 1.82 -8.73
CA ASP A 119 0.61 2.12 -10.10
C ASP A 119 -0.09 3.41 -10.58
N ASP A 120 0.70 4.33 -11.11
CA ASP A 120 0.28 5.64 -11.65
C ASP A 120 -0.57 6.47 -10.67
N PRO A 121 -0.22 6.57 -9.36
CA PRO A 121 -1.00 7.40 -8.47
C PRO A 121 -0.76 8.89 -8.76
N ASN A 122 -1.85 9.63 -8.97
CA ASN A 122 -1.85 11.08 -8.97
C ASN A 122 -2.39 11.55 -7.62
N ILE A 123 -1.54 12.19 -6.83
CA ILE A 123 -1.84 12.63 -5.46
C ILE A 123 -1.87 14.16 -5.46
N TYR A 124 -3.04 14.74 -5.14
CA TYR A 124 -3.25 16.17 -5.06
C TYR A 124 -3.44 16.60 -3.60
N MET A 125 -2.34 17.06 -3.00
CA MET A 125 -2.30 17.56 -1.63
C MET A 125 -2.76 19.02 -1.61
N TYR A 126 -4.04 19.22 -1.31
CA TYR A 126 -4.66 20.54 -1.31
C TYR A 126 -4.88 21.06 0.11
N VAL A 127 -4.53 22.33 0.33
CA VAL A 127 -4.87 23.10 1.53
C VAL A 127 -5.57 24.37 1.08
N ASP A 128 -6.79 24.60 1.55
CA ASP A 128 -7.57 25.78 1.19
C ASP A 128 -7.03 27.07 1.87
N THR A 129 -7.59 28.22 1.55
CA THR A 129 -7.18 29.51 2.11
C THR A 129 -7.45 29.65 3.60
N LEU A 130 -8.29 28.79 4.18
CA LEU A 130 -8.59 28.73 5.61
C LEU A 130 -7.71 27.73 6.37
N GLY A 131 -6.79 27.05 5.67
CA GLY A 131 -5.89 26.05 6.24
C GLY A 131 -6.49 24.65 6.34
N ARG A 132 -7.67 24.38 5.74
CA ARG A 132 -8.24 23.04 5.73
C ARG A 132 -7.51 22.16 4.73
N SER A 133 -6.90 21.07 5.21
CA SER A 133 -6.12 20.13 4.42
C SER A 133 -6.96 18.93 3.97
N VAL A 134 -6.67 18.40 2.78
CA VAL A 134 -7.25 17.12 2.30
C VAL A 134 -6.99 15.97 3.26
N LEU A 135 -5.96 16.04 4.11
CA LEU A 135 -5.69 15.02 5.11
C LEU A 135 -6.75 14.95 6.21
N SER A 136 -7.59 15.99 6.35
CA SER A 136 -8.70 16.00 7.33
C SER A 136 -9.82 15.01 7.01
N ILE A 137 -9.82 14.41 5.81
CA ILE A 137 -10.77 13.34 5.46
C ILE A 137 -10.51 12.03 6.21
N PHE A 138 -9.31 11.83 6.73
CA PHE A 138 -9.02 10.62 7.50
C PHE A 138 -9.63 10.74 8.89
N ARG A 139 -10.57 9.85 9.19
CA ARG A 139 -11.21 9.80 10.51
C ARG A 139 -10.24 9.20 11.52
N THR A 140 -9.87 9.97 12.54
CA THR A 140 -9.18 9.45 13.71
C THR A 140 -10.15 8.59 14.51
N SER A 141 -9.71 7.40 14.93
CA SER A 141 -10.54 6.46 15.67
C SER A 141 -10.60 6.82 17.17
N ASP A 142 -11.28 7.91 17.51
CA ASP A 142 -11.47 8.31 18.93
C ASP A 142 -12.61 7.54 19.64
N ASN A 143 -13.30 6.62 18.94
CA ASN A 143 -14.36 5.79 19.52
C ASN A 143 -13.96 4.33 19.58
N GLU A 144 -13.45 3.88 20.71
CA GLU A 144 -13.10 2.49 21.03
C GLU A 144 -14.31 1.53 21.15
N ALA A 145 -15.55 1.99 20.93
CA ALA A 145 -16.74 1.22 21.26
C ALA A 145 -17.45 0.51 20.10
N ASP A 146 -16.97 0.64 18.86
CA ASP A 146 -17.63 0.00 17.72
C ASP A 146 -16.98 -1.35 17.36
N THR A 147 -17.48 -2.44 17.97
CA THR A 147 -17.05 -3.83 17.73
C THR A 147 -17.36 -4.34 16.32
N SER A 148 -18.02 -3.56 15.48
CA SER A 148 -18.32 -3.90 14.06
C SER A 148 -17.23 -3.47 13.09
N ARG A 149 -16.18 -2.77 13.55
CA ARG A 149 -15.07 -2.31 12.71
C ARG A 149 -14.14 -3.46 12.37
N ILE A 150 -13.72 -3.51 11.12
CA ILE A 150 -12.64 -4.41 10.70
C ILE A 150 -11.33 -3.83 11.21
N GLU A 151 -10.71 -4.49 12.20
CA GLU A 151 -9.39 -4.08 12.67
C GLU A 151 -8.32 -4.39 11.60
N LEU A 152 -7.67 -3.34 11.10
CA LEU A 152 -6.56 -3.45 10.18
C LEU A 152 -5.24 -3.40 10.97
N ASP A 153 -4.47 -4.48 10.91
CA ASP A 153 -3.09 -4.52 11.39
C ASP A 153 -2.16 -4.11 10.24
N MET A 154 -1.68 -2.88 10.28
CA MET A 154 -0.81 -2.28 9.26
C MET A 154 0.66 -2.64 9.49
N ALA A 155 1.00 -3.92 9.38
CA ALA A 155 2.40 -4.37 9.40
C ALA A 155 3.01 -4.35 7.98
N VAL A 156 2.97 -3.20 7.31
CA VAL A 156 3.45 -3.06 5.94
C VAL A 156 4.95 -3.31 5.85
N LYS A 157 5.33 -4.41 5.22
CA LYS A 157 6.73 -4.77 4.96
C LYS A 157 7.27 -4.20 3.66
N MET A 158 6.38 -3.83 2.75
CA MET A 158 6.73 -3.26 1.46
C MET A 158 5.67 -2.27 1.01
N LEU A 159 6.11 -1.07 0.67
CA LEU A 159 5.34 -0.06 -0.05
C LEU A 159 6.07 0.23 -1.37
N ALA A 160 5.36 0.14 -2.48
CA ALA A 160 5.86 0.55 -3.79
C ALA A 160 4.89 1.54 -4.43
N ILE A 161 5.42 2.60 -4.98
CA ILE A 161 4.74 3.55 -5.84
C ILE A 161 5.52 3.58 -7.14
N ASP A 162 4.88 3.24 -8.23
CA ASP A 162 5.48 3.25 -9.56
C ASP A 162 4.80 4.35 -10.40
N ARG A 163 5.57 5.25 -11.00
CA ARG A 163 5.13 6.37 -11.86
C ARG A 163 4.10 7.28 -11.19
N GLY A 164 4.28 7.54 -9.92
CA GLY A 164 3.41 8.46 -9.18
C GLY A 164 3.62 9.91 -9.61
N ARG A 165 2.59 10.73 -9.46
CA ARG A 165 2.65 12.17 -9.58
C ARG A 165 2.12 12.79 -8.30
N VAL A 166 2.81 13.79 -7.79
CA VAL A 166 2.38 14.51 -6.60
C VAL A 166 2.30 16.00 -6.92
N VAL A 167 1.19 16.61 -6.53
CA VAL A 167 0.99 18.06 -6.56
C VAL A 167 0.64 18.49 -5.15
N VAL A 168 1.30 19.54 -4.66
CA VAL A 168 1.00 20.22 -3.41
C VAL A 168 0.53 21.63 -3.76
N ASP A 169 -0.73 21.96 -3.43
CA ASP A 169 -1.31 23.30 -3.60
C ASP A 169 -1.79 23.79 -2.23
N ASP A 170 -0.89 24.45 -1.50
CA ASP A 170 -1.19 25.06 -0.21
C ASP A 170 -1.50 26.54 -0.39
N ARG A 171 -2.78 26.84 -0.50
CA ARG A 171 -3.25 28.23 -0.70
C ARG A 171 -3.15 29.09 0.55
N SER A 172 -3.15 28.47 1.73
CA SER A 172 -3.02 29.21 2.99
C SER A 172 -1.62 29.82 3.13
N ASN A 173 -0.61 29.13 2.62
CA ASN A 173 0.79 29.56 2.64
C ASN A 173 1.30 30.07 1.28
N SER A 174 0.43 30.16 0.27
CA SER A 174 0.82 30.49 -1.11
C SER A 174 1.99 29.64 -1.63
N PHE A 175 1.96 28.34 -1.30
CA PHE A 175 2.98 27.37 -1.72
C PHE A 175 2.41 26.41 -2.73
N TYR A 176 3.17 26.18 -3.81
CA TYR A 176 2.86 25.19 -4.84
C TYR A 176 4.09 24.36 -5.13
N ALA A 177 3.94 23.04 -5.18
CA ALA A 177 4.99 22.14 -5.67
C ALA A 177 4.38 21.00 -6.48
N SER A 178 5.13 20.54 -7.48
CA SER A 178 4.72 19.38 -8.27
C SER A 178 5.93 18.56 -8.71
N THR A 179 5.70 17.28 -8.99
CA THR A 179 6.68 16.40 -9.62
C THR A 179 6.02 15.65 -10.77
N ASP A 180 6.72 15.46 -11.88
CA ASP A 180 6.19 14.76 -13.04
C ASP A 180 6.21 13.25 -12.84
N SER A 181 7.18 12.73 -12.11
CA SER A 181 7.22 11.33 -11.72
C SER A 181 7.86 11.14 -10.34
N ILE A 182 7.28 10.23 -9.57
CA ILE A 182 7.86 9.75 -8.32
C ILE A 182 7.77 8.23 -8.29
N ASP A 183 8.92 7.59 -8.06
CA ASP A 183 9.02 6.16 -7.80
C ASP A 183 9.48 5.94 -6.37
N ILE A 184 8.71 5.20 -5.58
CA ILE A 184 9.04 4.92 -4.17
C ILE A 184 9.07 3.42 -3.96
N LYS A 185 10.13 2.92 -3.32
CA LYS A 185 10.22 1.54 -2.84
C LYS A 185 10.72 1.55 -1.41
N LEU A 186 9.80 1.28 -0.49
CA LEU A 186 10.11 1.06 0.91
C LEU A 186 10.01 -0.42 1.19
N ALA A 187 11.03 -1.01 1.79
CA ALA A 187 11.02 -2.40 2.20
C ALA A 187 11.67 -2.54 3.57
N GLY A 188 11.01 -3.26 4.48
CA GLY A 188 11.56 -3.41 5.81
C GLY A 188 10.65 -4.14 6.77
N ILE A 189 11.06 -4.10 8.03
CA ILE A 189 10.33 -4.63 9.17
C ILE A 189 9.95 -3.45 10.04
N VAL A 190 8.67 -3.34 10.36
CA VAL A 190 8.16 -2.40 11.35
C VAL A 190 7.56 -3.23 12.48
N SER A 191 8.02 -3.02 13.69
CA SER A 191 7.50 -3.65 14.90
C SER A 191 7.37 -2.62 16.01
N GLU A 192 6.73 -2.98 17.13
CA GLU A 192 6.54 -2.06 18.26
C GLU A 192 7.86 -1.54 18.84
N ARG A 193 8.94 -2.32 18.80
CA ARG A 193 10.25 -1.97 19.41
C ARG A 193 11.29 -1.51 18.42
N PHE A 194 11.23 -1.99 17.21
CA PHE A 194 12.27 -1.79 16.23
C PHE A 194 11.72 -1.69 14.81
N SER A 195 12.23 -0.74 14.04
CA SER A 195 11.93 -0.58 12.63
C SER A 195 13.22 -0.52 11.83
N ALA A 196 13.31 -1.31 10.75
CA ALA A 196 14.41 -1.26 9.79
C ALA A 196 13.84 -1.15 8.39
N VAL A 197 14.09 -0.03 7.74
CA VAL A 197 13.51 0.29 6.42
C VAL A 197 14.61 0.61 5.44
N LYS A 198 14.58 -0.04 4.28
CA LYS A 198 15.32 0.38 3.08
C LYS A 198 14.38 1.24 2.24
N ALA A 199 14.82 2.46 1.96
CA ALA A 199 14.08 3.42 1.16
C ALA A 199 14.84 3.71 -0.14
N LYS A 200 14.17 3.54 -1.27
CA LYS A 200 14.58 4.06 -2.55
C LYS A 200 13.49 4.99 -3.05
N VAL A 201 13.85 6.24 -3.30
CA VAL A 201 12.92 7.27 -3.75
C VAL A 201 13.57 8.02 -4.91
N ASP A 202 12.83 8.16 -5.98
CA ASP A 202 13.23 8.79 -7.23
C ASP A 202 12.22 9.89 -7.54
N PHE A 203 12.64 11.14 -7.57
CA PHE A 203 11.83 12.27 -8.00
C PHE A 203 12.34 12.80 -9.33
N ARG A 204 11.42 13.11 -10.24
CA ARG A 204 11.71 13.72 -11.54
C ARG A 204 10.99 15.06 -11.71
N ASP A 205 11.69 16.02 -12.25
CA ASP A 205 11.18 17.33 -12.62
C ASP A 205 10.40 18.02 -11.47
N LEU A 206 11.01 18.05 -10.28
CA LEU A 206 10.45 18.76 -9.14
C LEU A 206 10.44 20.27 -9.41
N LEU A 207 9.25 20.85 -9.30
CA LEU A 207 8.96 22.27 -9.43
C LEU A 207 8.40 22.78 -8.10
N ALA A 208 8.86 23.96 -7.63
CA ALA A 208 8.28 24.56 -6.43
C ALA A 208 8.25 26.08 -6.50
N TRP A 209 7.14 26.65 -6.01
CA TRP A 209 6.87 28.10 -5.93
C TRP A 209 6.42 28.48 -4.52
N GLN A 210 6.84 29.62 -4.05
CA GLN A 210 6.40 30.23 -2.79
C GLN A 210 6.06 31.70 -3.02
N SER A 211 4.82 32.08 -2.75
CA SER A 211 4.36 33.47 -2.87
C SER A 211 4.69 34.09 -4.24
N GLY A 212 4.50 33.33 -5.34
CA GLY A 212 4.81 33.74 -6.71
C GLY A 212 6.30 33.72 -7.08
N ARG A 213 7.21 33.32 -6.17
CA ARG A 213 8.64 33.20 -6.42
C ARG A 213 9.00 31.75 -6.71
N LEU A 214 9.69 31.50 -7.81
CA LEU A 214 10.24 30.20 -8.15
C LEU A 214 11.36 29.83 -7.16
N LEU A 215 11.19 28.71 -6.45
CA LEU A 215 12.20 28.18 -5.52
C LEU A 215 13.10 27.16 -6.20
N MET A 216 12.50 26.26 -6.99
CA MET A 216 13.24 25.23 -7.72
C MET A 216 12.47 24.81 -8.98
N SER A 217 13.24 24.40 -10.00
CA SER A 217 12.72 23.99 -11.30
C SER A 217 13.59 22.86 -11.85
N ARG A 218 12.92 21.83 -12.39
CA ARG A 218 13.55 20.66 -13.03
C ARG A 218 14.58 19.93 -12.16
N LEU A 219 14.38 19.95 -10.85
CA LEU A 219 15.24 19.19 -9.95
C LEU A 219 14.84 17.70 -9.98
N SER A 220 15.82 16.84 -10.26
CA SER A 220 15.67 15.40 -10.10
C SER A 220 16.52 14.95 -8.90
N LEU A 221 15.96 14.04 -8.09
CA LEU A 221 16.56 13.61 -6.85
C LEU A 221 16.39 12.10 -6.68
N ASP A 222 17.50 11.38 -6.59
CA ASP A 222 17.55 9.97 -6.24
C ASP A 222 18.01 9.83 -4.78
N ILE A 223 17.19 9.18 -3.97
CA ILE A 223 17.50 8.88 -2.57
C ILE A 223 17.57 7.37 -2.40
N ASN A 224 18.69 6.88 -1.87
CA ASN A 224 18.82 5.49 -1.45
C ASN A 224 19.33 5.48 -0.01
N SER A 225 18.51 4.99 0.90
CA SER A 225 18.80 5.03 2.34
C SER A 225 18.42 3.73 3.03
N GLN A 226 19.15 3.41 4.08
CA GLN A 226 18.78 2.37 5.04
C GLN A 226 18.67 2.99 6.42
N ILE A 227 17.47 2.95 6.98
CA ILE A 227 17.09 3.59 8.23
C ILE A 227 16.75 2.51 9.24
N ARG A 228 17.29 2.62 10.46
CA ARG A 228 16.91 1.81 11.61
C ARG A 228 16.44 2.74 12.72
N TYR A 229 15.31 2.41 13.30
CA TYR A 229 14.76 3.15 14.42
C TYR A 229 14.43 2.20 15.58
N ASN A 230 14.98 2.51 16.75
CA ASN A 230 14.67 1.81 17.99
C ASN A 230 13.68 2.66 18.78
N HIS A 231 12.48 2.12 19.00
CA HIS A 231 11.39 2.82 19.66
C HIS A 231 11.60 2.98 21.17
N ASP A 232 12.27 2.01 21.81
CA ASP A 232 12.50 2.05 23.26
C ASP A 232 13.55 3.09 23.65
N SER A 233 14.60 3.24 22.85
CA SER A 233 15.70 4.20 23.08
C SER A 233 15.55 5.51 22.31
N LEU A 234 14.51 5.65 21.48
CA LEU A 234 14.28 6.78 20.57
C LEU A 234 15.49 7.05 19.65
N ARG A 235 16.26 6.00 19.35
CA ARG A 235 17.47 6.10 18.55
C ARG A 235 17.19 5.87 17.08
N LEU A 236 17.58 6.82 16.24
CA LEU A 236 17.56 6.76 14.79
C LEU A 236 18.98 6.57 14.26
N ASP A 237 19.21 5.45 13.57
CA ASP A 237 20.46 5.18 12.87
C ASP A 237 20.20 5.20 11.36
N ILE A 238 20.95 6.00 10.62
CA ILE A 238 20.94 6.02 9.15
C ILE A 238 22.25 5.39 8.69
N ASP A 239 22.21 4.13 8.24
CA ASP A 239 23.43 3.41 7.86
C ASP A 239 24.01 3.91 6.56
N THR A 240 23.15 4.23 5.59
CA THR A 240 23.56 4.70 4.27
C THR A 240 22.53 5.69 3.77
N ALA A 241 22.95 6.86 3.38
CA ALA A 241 22.14 7.81 2.63
C ALA A 241 22.95 8.27 1.41
N ARG A 242 22.42 8.05 0.22
CA ARG A 242 23.00 8.53 -1.04
C ARG A 242 21.97 9.43 -1.70
N PHE A 243 22.42 10.62 -2.02
CA PHE A 243 21.63 11.61 -2.74
C PHE A 243 22.32 11.89 -4.07
N HIS A 244 21.57 11.82 -5.14
CA HIS A 244 22.01 12.24 -6.46
C HIS A 244 21.08 13.35 -6.95
N PHE A 245 21.64 14.48 -7.29
CA PHE A 245 20.92 15.63 -7.84
C PHE A 245 21.23 15.69 -9.33
N GLY A 246 20.19 15.66 -10.16
CA GLY A 246 20.25 15.85 -11.60
C GLY A 246 19.41 17.05 -12.01
N GLY A 247 19.82 17.78 -12.99
CA GLY A 247 19.09 18.89 -13.59
C GLY A 247 19.40 18.98 -15.08
#